data_9ed9839f3284cb9799e91521aaf8c859
#
_entry.id   9ed9839f3284cb9799e91521aaf8c859
#
_cell.length_a   1.000
_cell.length_b   1.000
_cell.length_c   1.000
_cell.angle_alpha   90.00
_cell.angle_beta   90.00
_cell.angle_gamma   90.00
#
_symmetry.space_group_name_H-M   'P 1'
#
loop_
_entity.id
_entity.type
_entity.pdbx_description
1 polymer ?
#
loop_
_entity_poly.entity_id
_entity_poly.type
_entity_poly.pdbx_seq_one_letter_code
_entity_poly.pdbx_strand_id
1 'polypeptide(L)'
;LQLYVSLNGYLEELCECLAAHESGTKTEIMQLCSLVSEKVPCNEAVLNTYVSTESLLSDKRGRQRASSLPRTGKVTVYRSSDVLISNIRPYFKKIWFADCDGTCSGDVLVFRAKNPLLAPYLYSILHADSFFEFVMKGAKGTKMPRGDKRQMLTYQAASSPRQDTIASTTILTEQIVINDRENDKLTALRDVILPKLMSGEIDVSKIDFTQLNSHLEKRKAAASVLSLIFPIALPGLWSPMQ
;
A
#
# COMPACT_ATOMS: atom_id res chain seq x y z
N LEU A 1 0.62 -6.02 14.93
CA LEU A 1 -0.10 -5.13 14.01
C LEU A 1 0.66 -3.82 13.81
N GLN A 2 0.87 -3.03 14.86
CA GLN A 2 1.54 -1.72 14.75
C GLN A 2 2.98 -1.81 14.20
N LEU A 3 3.70 -2.90 14.49
CA LEU A 3 5.05 -3.14 14.01
C LEU A 3 5.11 -3.25 12.48
N TYR A 4 4.21 -4.01 11.85
CA TYR A 4 4.17 -4.15 10.40
C TYR A 4 3.75 -2.85 9.71
N VAL A 5 2.84 -2.07 10.31
CA VAL A 5 2.47 -0.75 9.79
C VAL A 5 3.67 0.20 9.78
N SER A 6 4.45 0.24 10.86
CA SER A 6 5.67 1.05 10.91
C SER A 6 6.73 0.54 9.95
N LEU A 7 6.91 -0.77 9.84
CA LEU A 7 7.86 -1.38 8.92
C LEU A 7 7.51 -1.07 7.47
N ASN A 8 6.24 -1.20 7.08
CA ASN A 8 5.80 -0.85 5.74
C ASN A 8 6.06 0.62 5.42
N GLY A 9 5.82 1.53 6.36
CA GLY A 9 6.16 2.95 6.17
C GLY A 9 7.63 3.17 5.81
N TYR A 10 8.57 2.51 6.49
CA TYR A 10 10.01 2.59 6.14
C TYR A 10 10.32 1.98 4.77
N LEU A 11 9.68 0.86 4.41
CA LEU A 11 9.88 0.23 3.10
C LEU A 11 9.35 1.13 1.98
N GLU A 12 8.21 1.78 2.19
CA GLU A 12 7.60 2.73 1.26
C GLU A 12 8.46 3.98 1.09
N GLU A 13 8.97 4.57 2.17
CA GLU A 13 9.91 5.69 2.12
C GLU A 13 11.19 5.33 1.35
N LEU A 14 11.71 4.12 1.53
CA LEU A 14 12.86 3.64 0.77
C LEU A 14 12.53 3.50 -0.72
N CYS A 15 11.36 2.99 -1.07
CA CYS A 15 10.88 2.93 -2.45
C CYS A 15 10.78 4.32 -3.08
N GLU A 16 10.20 5.30 -2.36
CA GLU A 16 10.12 6.70 -2.82
C GLU A 16 11.52 7.28 -3.04
N CYS A 17 12.45 7.06 -2.12
CA CYS A 17 13.82 7.52 -2.20
C CYS A 17 14.54 6.94 -3.43
N LEU A 18 14.43 5.64 -3.68
CA LEU A 18 14.99 4.98 -4.85
C LEU A 18 14.42 5.57 -6.15
N ALA A 19 13.12 5.79 -6.23
CA ALA A 19 12.47 6.37 -7.41
C ALA A 19 12.86 7.85 -7.62
N ALA A 20 13.03 8.63 -6.54
CA ALA A 20 13.41 10.04 -6.59
C ALA A 20 14.86 10.25 -7.06
N HIS A 21 15.76 9.31 -6.75
CA HIS A 21 17.19 9.38 -7.13
C HIS A 21 17.47 8.87 -8.55
N GLU A 22 16.43 8.49 -9.31
CA GLU A 22 16.62 8.16 -10.72
C GLU A 22 16.97 9.40 -11.54
N SER A 23 18.14 9.35 -12.19
CA SER A 23 18.73 10.44 -12.97
C SER A 23 18.44 10.37 -14.48
N GLY A 24 17.55 9.47 -14.89
CA GLY A 24 17.17 9.31 -16.30
C GLY A 24 16.36 10.49 -16.87
N THR A 25 16.13 10.45 -18.19
CA THR A 25 15.27 11.41 -18.88
C THR A 25 13.88 11.39 -18.24
N LYS A 26 13.41 12.55 -17.76
CA LYS A 26 12.07 12.70 -17.20
C LYS A 26 11.03 12.70 -18.32
N THR A 27 9.94 12.02 -18.09
CA THR A 27 8.78 11.95 -18.98
C THR A 27 7.49 12.01 -18.17
N GLU A 28 6.40 12.30 -18.83
CA GLU A 28 5.07 12.23 -18.21
C GLU A 28 4.73 10.78 -17.84
N ILE A 29 4.13 10.55 -16.67
CA ILE A 29 3.76 9.19 -16.24
C ILE A 29 2.76 8.52 -17.18
N MET A 30 2.06 9.26 -18.04
CA MET A 30 1.24 8.69 -19.11
C MET A 30 2.03 7.80 -20.07
N GLN A 31 3.35 7.94 -20.16
CA GLN A 31 4.21 7.04 -20.94
C GLN A 31 4.43 5.71 -20.21
N LEU A 32 4.41 5.70 -18.88
CA LEU A 32 4.65 4.54 -18.03
C LEU A 32 3.36 3.79 -17.69
N CYS A 33 2.22 4.49 -17.59
CA CYS A 33 0.94 3.91 -17.17
C CYS A 33 -0.24 4.43 -17.98
N SER A 34 -1.39 3.81 -17.74
CA SER A 34 -2.70 4.25 -18.23
C SER A 34 -3.73 4.21 -17.09
N LEU A 35 -4.75 5.06 -17.18
CA LEU A 35 -5.92 4.95 -16.31
C LEU A 35 -6.86 3.88 -16.85
N VAL A 36 -7.23 2.93 -16.00
CA VAL A 36 -8.19 1.88 -16.36
C VAL A 36 -9.60 2.48 -16.42
N SER A 37 -10.29 2.21 -17.53
CA SER A 37 -11.67 2.65 -17.74
C SER A 37 -12.65 1.49 -17.89
N GLU A 38 -12.18 0.24 -17.78
CA GLU A 38 -13.01 -0.97 -17.84
C GLU A 38 -13.98 -1.00 -16.67
N LYS A 39 -15.28 -1.17 -16.98
CA LYS A 39 -16.35 -1.14 -15.98
C LYS A 39 -17.26 -2.34 -16.13
N VAL A 40 -17.64 -2.89 -15.01
CA VAL A 40 -18.63 -3.98 -14.90
C VAL A 40 -19.85 -3.51 -14.08
N PRO A 41 -21.01 -4.17 -14.21
CA PRO A 41 -22.14 -3.93 -13.33
C PRO A 41 -21.79 -4.15 -11.86
N CYS A 42 -22.40 -3.38 -10.96
CA CYS A 42 -22.09 -3.47 -9.52
C CYS A 42 -22.44 -4.82 -8.86
N ASN A 43 -23.32 -5.61 -9.48
CA ASN A 43 -23.66 -6.97 -9.01
C ASN A 43 -22.50 -7.97 -9.15
N GLU A 44 -21.49 -7.66 -9.96
CA GLU A 44 -20.27 -8.46 -10.08
C GLU A 44 -19.22 -8.13 -8.98
N ALA A 45 -19.47 -7.09 -8.20
CA ALA A 45 -18.57 -6.69 -7.14
C ALA A 45 -18.61 -7.68 -5.95
N VAL A 46 -17.44 -8.09 -5.46
CA VAL A 46 -17.28 -8.96 -4.30
C VAL A 46 -16.77 -8.14 -3.13
N LEU A 47 -17.43 -8.23 -1.96
CA LEU A 47 -17.14 -7.38 -0.80
C LEU A 47 -15.68 -7.43 -0.34
N ASN A 48 -15.04 -8.59 -0.43
CA ASN A 48 -13.64 -8.78 0.00
C ASN A 48 -12.64 -8.06 -0.91
N THR A 49 -12.97 -7.89 -2.19
CA THR A 49 -12.10 -7.30 -3.20
C THR A 49 -12.65 -5.97 -3.74
N TYR A 50 -13.74 -5.47 -3.15
CA TYR A 50 -14.26 -4.16 -3.51
C TYR A 50 -13.50 -3.05 -2.77
N VAL A 51 -13.06 -2.03 -3.51
CA VAL A 51 -12.33 -0.87 -2.97
C VAL A 51 -13.15 0.41 -3.16
N SER A 52 -13.58 1.01 -2.04
CA SER A 52 -14.20 2.34 -2.03
C SER A 52 -13.19 3.40 -1.57
N THR A 53 -13.56 4.68 -1.71
CA THR A 53 -12.75 5.78 -1.17
C THR A 53 -12.67 5.75 0.37
N GLU A 54 -13.63 5.09 1.04
CA GLU A 54 -13.65 4.93 2.49
C GLU A 54 -12.79 3.75 2.94
N SER A 55 -12.71 2.69 2.12
CA SER A 55 -11.88 1.54 2.43
C SER A 55 -10.38 1.80 2.21
N LEU A 56 -10.02 2.79 1.40
CA LEU A 56 -8.64 3.30 1.34
C LEU A 56 -8.35 4.14 2.58
N LEU A 57 -7.28 3.81 3.29
CA LEU A 57 -6.87 4.48 4.51
C LEU A 57 -6.09 5.78 4.19
N SER A 58 -6.24 6.78 5.06
CA SER A 58 -5.50 8.04 4.95
C SER A 58 -4.02 7.84 5.23
N ASP A 59 -3.19 8.79 4.80
CA ASP A 59 -1.75 8.83 5.05
C ASP A 59 -1.04 7.58 4.54
N LYS A 60 -1.42 7.14 3.31
CA LYS A 60 -0.79 6.05 2.57
C LYS A 60 -0.82 4.67 3.26
N ARG A 61 -1.71 4.45 4.22
CA ARG A 61 -1.75 3.23 5.05
C ARG A 61 -2.45 2.04 4.38
N GLY A 62 -2.55 2.04 3.04
CA GLY A 62 -3.14 0.95 2.29
C GLY A 62 -4.66 0.91 2.38
N ARG A 63 -5.25 -0.26 2.51
CA ARG A 63 -6.70 -0.46 2.54
C ARG A 63 -7.17 -1.29 3.73
N GLN A 64 -8.43 -1.13 4.05
CA GLN A 64 -9.23 -2.02 4.89
C GLN A 64 -10.38 -2.62 4.06
N ARG A 65 -10.98 -3.69 4.56
CA ARG A 65 -12.17 -4.30 3.94
C ARG A 65 -13.30 -3.29 3.82
N ALA A 66 -13.97 -3.27 2.67
CA ALA A 66 -15.14 -2.42 2.47
C ALA A 66 -16.29 -2.85 3.40
N SER A 67 -17.04 -1.87 3.90
CA SER A 67 -18.19 -2.11 4.78
C SER A 67 -19.45 -2.50 3.99
N SER A 68 -19.55 -2.08 2.73
CA SER A 68 -20.73 -2.32 1.89
C SER A 68 -20.37 -2.29 0.40
N LEU A 69 -21.24 -2.88 -0.41
CA LEU A 69 -21.19 -2.80 -1.87
C LEU A 69 -22.13 -1.73 -2.39
N PRO A 70 -21.85 -1.12 -3.57
CA PRO A 70 -22.79 -0.24 -4.24
C PRO A 70 -24.04 -1.02 -4.68
N ARG A 71 -25.21 -0.41 -4.50
CA ARG A 71 -26.49 -1.06 -4.85
C ARG A 71 -26.83 -0.94 -6.33
N THR A 72 -26.34 0.07 -7.00
CA THR A 72 -26.65 0.40 -8.41
C THR A 72 -25.42 0.98 -9.11
N GLY A 73 -25.42 0.93 -10.44
CA GLY A 73 -24.39 1.55 -11.26
C GLY A 73 -23.32 0.57 -11.74
N LYS A 74 -22.19 1.13 -12.12
CA LYS A 74 -21.02 0.40 -12.62
C LYS A 74 -19.81 0.66 -11.73
N VAL A 75 -18.98 -0.36 -11.56
CA VAL A 75 -17.70 -0.32 -10.82
C VAL A 75 -16.54 -0.51 -11.79
N THR A 76 -15.37 0.04 -11.46
CA THR A 76 -14.16 -0.10 -12.29
C THR A 76 -13.44 -1.38 -11.90
N VAL A 77 -12.95 -2.12 -12.89
CA VAL A 77 -12.16 -3.34 -12.67
C VAL A 77 -10.70 -2.96 -12.41
N TYR A 78 -10.07 -3.59 -11.44
CA TYR A 78 -8.63 -3.52 -11.24
C TYR A 78 -8.03 -4.93 -11.16
N ARG A 79 -6.73 -5.02 -11.40
CA ARG A 79 -5.96 -6.27 -11.35
C ARG A 79 -4.85 -6.16 -10.32
N SER A 80 -4.33 -7.29 -9.92
CA SER A 80 -3.09 -7.36 -9.13
C SER A 80 -1.99 -6.52 -9.80
N SER A 81 -1.22 -5.81 -8.99
CA SER A 81 -0.18 -4.85 -9.39
C SER A 81 -0.68 -3.53 -10.00
N ASP A 82 -1.99 -3.27 -10.02
CA ASP A 82 -2.50 -1.93 -10.29
C ASP A 82 -2.33 -1.03 -9.05
N VAL A 83 -2.18 0.27 -9.27
CA VAL A 83 -2.12 1.27 -8.19
C VAL A 83 -3.46 2.00 -8.09
N LEU A 84 -4.10 1.90 -6.94
CA LEU A 84 -5.40 2.51 -6.67
C LEU A 84 -5.24 3.78 -5.84
N ILE A 85 -5.81 4.89 -6.30
CA ILE A 85 -5.74 6.20 -5.62
C ILE A 85 -7.14 6.79 -5.51
N SER A 86 -7.50 7.28 -4.31
CA SER A 86 -8.75 8.04 -4.13
C SER A 86 -8.67 9.38 -4.85
N ASN A 87 -9.62 9.63 -5.77
CA ASN A 87 -9.73 10.92 -6.45
C ASN A 87 -10.40 12.01 -5.61
N ILE A 88 -11.06 11.63 -4.52
CA ILE A 88 -11.74 12.55 -3.60
C ILE A 88 -10.79 12.93 -2.48
N ARG A 89 -10.69 14.25 -2.21
CA ARG A 89 -9.87 14.81 -1.13
C ARG A 89 -8.42 14.27 -1.18
N PRO A 90 -7.67 14.56 -2.25
CA PRO A 90 -6.33 14.00 -2.46
C PRO A 90 -5.35 14.30 -1.32
N TYR A 91 -5.61 15.32 -0.50
CA TYR A 91 -4.82 15.64 0.69
C TYR A 91 -4.83 14.54 1.76
N PHE A 92 -5.76 13.58 1.71
CA PHE A 92 -5.71 12.39 2.57
C PHE A 92 -4.69 11.35 2.09
N LYS A 93 -4.05 11.54 0.93
CA LYS A 93 -3.01 10.67 0.38
C LYS A 93 -3.38 9.18 0.42
N LYS A 94 -4.60 8.86 -0.01
CA LYS A 94 -5.13 7.50 0.00
C LYS A 94 -4.67 6.73 -1.23
N ILE A 95 -3.79 5.77 -1.05
CA ILE A 95 -3.19 4.94 -2.10
C ILE A 95 -3.05 3.50 -1.62
N TRP A 96 -3.11 2.57 -2.56
CA TRP A 96 -2.87 1.15 -2.31
C TRP A 96 -2.36 0.45 -3.57
N PHE A 97 -1.36 -0.42 -3.39
CA PHE A 97 -0.88 -1.33 -4.43
C PHE A 97 -1.69 -2.61 -4.38
N ALA A 98 -2.39 -2.94 -5.47
CA ALA A 98 -3.32 -4.06 -5.50
C ALA A 98 -2.58 -5.41 -5.41
N ASP A 99 -2.92 -6.21 -4.41
CA ASP A 99 -2.39 -7.56 -4.21
C ASP A 99 -3.31 -8.67 -4.77
N CYS A 100 -4.47 -8.28 -5.31
CA CYS A 100 -5.46 -9.18 -5.90
C CYS A 100 -6.24 -8.47 -7.01
N ASP A 101 -7.02 -9.24 -7.77
CA ASP A 101 -7.99 -8.71 -8.72
C ASP A 101 -9.30 -8.33 -8.01
N GLY A 102 -10.01 -7.33 -8.54
CA GLY A 102 -11.26 -6.92 -7.97
C GLY A 102 -11.90 -5.73 -8.66
N THR A 103 -12.77 -5.04 -7.93
CA THR A 103 -13.51 -3.88 -8.43
C THR A 103 -13.41 -2.71 -7.47
N CYS A 104 -13.52 -1.49 -7.99
CA CYS A 104 -13.47 -0.29 -7.17
C CYS A 104 -14.54 0.73 -7.56
N SER A 105 -14.81 1.65 -6.64
CA SER A 105 -15.69 2.80 -6.84
C SER A 105 -15.21 3.67 -8.01
N GLY A 106 -16.12 4.34 -8.70
CA GLY A 106 -15.78 5.31 -9.77
C GLY A 106 -14.97 6.52 -9.30
N ASP A 107 -14.90 6.76 -7.99
CA ASP A 107 -14.07 7.81 -7.36
C ASP A 107 -12.69 7.30 -6.94
N VAL A 108 -12.38 6.04 -7.19
CA VAL A 108 -11.05 5.46 -7.08
C VAL A 108 -10.46 5.34 -8.49
N LEU A 109 -9.29 5.91 -8.69
CA LEU A 109 -8.55 5.84 -9.95
C LEU A 109 -7.61 4.64 -9.92
N VAL A 110 -7.60 3.91 -11.03
CA VAL A 110 -6.75 2.72 -11.20
C VAL A 110 -5.68 3.06 -12.22
N PHE A 111 -4.44 3.12 -11.76
CA PHE A 111 -3.26 3.31 -12.61
C PHE A 111 -2.64 1.94 -12.90
N ARG A 112 -2.60 1.57 -14.17
CA ARG A 112 -1.99 0.32 -14.64
C ARG A 112 -0.71 0.60 -15.37
N ALA A 113 0.39 -0.01 -14.93
CA ALA A 113 1.66 0.08 -15.64
C ALA A 113 1.55 -0.55 -17.03
N LYS A 114 2.06 0.12 -18.06
CA LYS A 114 2.12 -0.41 -19.44
C LYS A 114 3.08 -1.60 -19.54
N ASN A 115 4.18 -1.54 -18.79
CA ASN A 115 5.08 -2.66 -18.58
C ASN A 115 4.86 -3.19 -17.15
N PRO A 116 4.36 -4.41 -16.97
CA PRO A 116 4.10 -4.98 -15.65
C PRO A 116 5.33 -4.98 -14.71
N LEU A 117 6.53 -5.11 -15.24
CA LEU A 117 7.77 -5.07 -14.46
C LEU A 117 8.03 -3.71 -13.81
N LEU A 118 7.40 -2.65 -14.32
CA LEU A 118 7.50 -1.30 -13.76
C LEU A 118 6.38 -0.96 -12.78
N ALA A 119 5.47 -1.88 -12.48
CA ALA A 119 4.36 -1.60 -11.57
C ALA A 119 4.82 -1.21 -10.15
N PRO A 120 5.81 -1.88 -9.52
CA PRO A 120 6.37 -1.46 -8.23
C PRO A 120 7.05 -0.10 -8.28
N TYR A 121 7.79 0.18 -9.36
CA TYR A 121 8.39 1.49 -9.58
C TYR A 121 7.34 2.59 -9.77
N LEU A 122 6.28 2.32 -10.53
CA LEU A 122 5.14 3.23 -10.68
C LEU A 122 4.48 3.50 -9.33
N TYR A 123 4.28 2.47 -8.51
CA TYR A 123 3.76 2.63 -7.15
C TYR A 123 4.64 3.58 -6.33
N SER A 124 5.96 3.40 -6.36
CA SER A 124 6.91 4.27 -5.64
C SER A 124 6.80 5.74 -6.06
N ILE A 125 6.61 6.02 -7.36
CA ILE A 125 6.41 7.37 -7.89
C ILE A 125 5.08 7.97 -7.39
N LEU A 126 3.99 7.20 -7.49
CA LEU A 126 2.65 7.66 -7.13
C LEU A 126 2.44 7.76 -5.61
N HIS A 127 3.25 7.05 -4.83
CA HIS A 127 3.25 7.08 -3.38
C HIS A 127 3.94 8.32 -2.80
N ALA A 128 4.84 8.94 -3.56
CA ALA A 128 5.60 10.10 -3.11
C ALA A 128 4.70 11.30 -2.77
N ASP A 129 5.06 12.03 -1.73
CA ASP A 129 4.35 13.24 -1.29
C ASP A 129 4.31 14.30 -2.39
N SER A 130 5.38 14.43 -3.17
CA SER A 130 5.47 15.34 -4.32
C SER A 130 4.39 15.07 -5.39
N PHE A 131 3.98 13.82 -5.58
CA PHE A 131 2.87 13.48 -6.46
C PHE A 131 1.54 14.00 -5.92
N PHE A 132 1.26 13.81 -4.63
CA PHE A 132 0.03 14.31 -4.01
C PHE A 132 -0.02 15.85 -3.96
N GLU A 133 1.12 16.52 -3.72
CA GLU A 133 1.23 17.97 -3.82
C GLU A 133 0.93 18.46 -5.24
N PHE A 134 1.45 17.77 -6.25
CA PHE A 134 1.16 18.05 -7.65
C PHE A 134 -0.33 17.89 -7.97
N VAL A 135 -0.96 16.80 -7.50
CA VAL A 135 -2.40 16.55 -7.65
C VAL A 135 -3.22 17.65 -6.99
N MET A 136 -2.82 18.10 -5.79
CA MET A 136 -3.52 19.17 -5.08
C MET A 136 -3.49 20.51 -5.82
N LYS A 137 -2.42 20.84 -6.53
CA LYS A 137 -2.33 22.08 -7.33
C LYS A 137 -3.37 22.13 -8.46
N GLY A 138 -3.80 21.00 -8.98
CA GLY A 138 -4.83 20.90 -10.03
C GLY A 138 -6.21 20.50 -9.52
N ALA A 139 -6.37 20.29 -8.21
CA ALA A 139 -7.63 19.85 -7.65
C ALA A 139 -8.71 20.93 -7.74
N LYS A 140 -9.94 20.52 -8.10
CA LYS A 140 -11.10 21.40 -8.27
C LYS A 140 -12.16 21.09 -7.22
N GLY A 141 -12.82 22.14 -6.74
CA GLY A 141 -13.87 22.08 -5.73
C GLY A 141 -13.38 22.44 -4.32
N THR A 142 -14.20 23.17 -3.58
CA THR A 142 -13.85 23.68 -2.24
C THR A 142 -14.19 22.70 -1.13
N LYS A 143 -15.38 22.12 -1.13
CA LYS A 143 -15.84 21.22 -0.05
C LYS A 143 -15.37 19.78 -0.23
N MET A 144 -15.29 19.30 -1.46
CA MET A 144 -14.81 17.95 -1.83
C MET A 144 -13.89 18.06 -3.06
N PRO A 145 -12.65 18.53 -2.87
CA PRO A 145 -11.73 18.66 -3.98
C PRO A 145 -11.49 17.31 -4.65
N ARG A 146 -11.52 17.32 -5.98
CA ARG A 146 -11.19 16.17 -6.83
C ARG A 146 -9.98 16.51 -7.67
N GLY A 147 -9.05 15.57 -7.74
CA GLY A 147 -7.89 15.69 -8.61
C GLY A 147 -8.27 15.68 -10.08
N ASP A 148 -7.53 16.41 -10.89
CA ASP A 148 -7.69 16.41 -12.34
C ASP A 148 -6.92 15.22 -12.94
N LYS A 149 -7.66 14.24 -13.50
CA LYS A 149 -7.09 13.01 -14.06
C LYS A 149 -6.08 13.27 -15.19
N ARG A 150 -6.31 14.32 -16.00
CA ARG A 150 -5.40 14.67 -17.10
C ARG A 150 -4.11 15.25 -16.55
N GLN A 151 -4.22 16.17 -15.59
CA GLN A 151 -3.09 16.75 -14.92
C GLN A 151 -2.26 15.68 -14.19
N MET A 152 -2.87 14.72 -13.50
CA MET A 152 -2.14 13.63 -12.84
C MET A 152 -1.22 12.89 -13.81
N LEU A 153 -1.69 12.62 -15.03
CA LEU A 153 -0.92 11.90 -16.05
C LEU A 153 0.28 12.69 -16.60
N THR A 154 0.34 14.01 -16.41
CA THR A 154 1.49 14.84 -16.80
C THR A 154 2.57 14.95 -15.72
N TYR A 155 2.41 14.26 -14.59
CA TYR A 155 3.45 14.21 -13.57
C TYR A 155 4.75 13.65 -14.14
N GLN A 156 5.89 14.26 -13.78
CA GLN A 156 7.20 13.95 -14.39
C GLN A 156 7.95 12.90 -13.55
N ALA A 157 8.34 11.81 -14.20
CA ALA A 157 9.14 10.74 -13.61
C ALA A 157 10.20 10.25 -14.59
N ALA A 158 11.21 9.54 -14.12
CA ALA A 158 12.21 8.95 -14.99
C ALA A 158 11.60 7.84 -15.87
N SER A 159 11.81 7.94 -17.19
CA SER A 159 11.21 7.03 -18.17
C SER A 159 11.83 5.63 -18.17
N SER A 160 13.10 5.55 -17.83
CA SER A 160 13.89 4.31 -17.88
C SER A 160 14.70 4.17 -16.60
N PRO A 161 14.07 3.68 -15.51
CA PRO A 161 14.77 3.44 -14.25
C PRO A 161 15.84 2.36 -14.45
N ARG A 162 16.90 2.43 -13.63
CA ARG A 162 17.95 1.41 -13.63
C ARG A 162 17.41 0.07 -13.20
N GLN A 163 18.01 -1.01 -13.69
CA GLN A 163 17.60 -2.37 -13.36
C GLN A 163 17.65 -2.64 -11.83
N ASP A 164 18.66 -2.08 -11.15
CA ASP A 164 18.77 -2.19 -9.69
C ASP A 164 17.60 -1.53 -8.97
N THR A 165 17.13 -0.38 -9.45
CA THR A 165 15.96 0.30 -8.90
C THR A 165 14.68 -0.50 -9.13
N ILE A 166 14.50 -1.08 -10.32
CA ILE A 166 13.36 -1.96 -10.63
C ILE A 166 13.38 -3.18 -9.70
N ALA A 167 14.52 -3.85 -9.57
CA ALA A 167 14.67 -5.03 -8.73
C ALA A 167 14.41 -4.69 -7.24
N SER A 168 15.00 -3.60 -6.74
CA SER A 168 14.84 -3.17 -5.36
C SER A 168 13.39 -2.78 -5.04
N THR A 169 12.74 -1.96 -5.89
CA THR A 169 11.34 -1.58 -5.68
C THR A 169 10.41 -2.79 -5.76
N THR A 170 10.71 -3.78 -6.60
CA THR A 170 9.95 -5.04 -6.68
C THR A 170 10.03 -5.79 -5.37
N ILE A 171 11.23 -6.07 -4.86
CA ILE A 171 11.44 -6.81 -3.60
C ILE A 171 10.78 -6.09 -2.43
N LEU A 172 10.93 -4.76 -2.33
CA LEU A 172 10.36 -3.97 -1.26
C LEU A 172 8.83 -3.97 -1.31
N THR A 173 8.24 -3.80 -2.50
CA THR A 173 6.78 -3.81 -2.67
C THR A 173 6.18 -5.18 -2.39
N GLU A 174 6.84 -6.27 -2.81
CA GLU A 174 6.44 -7.64 -2.46
C GLU A 174 6.45 -7.85 -0.94
N GLN A 175 7.47 -7.33 -0.24
CA GLN A 175 7.53 -7.42 1.22
C GLN A 175 6.41 -6.62 1.89
N ILE A 176 6.06 -5.43 1.38
CA ILE A 176 4.92 -4.63 1.85
C ILE A 176 3.63 -5.44 1.72
N VAL A 177 3.39 -6.05 0.55
CA VAL A 177 2.21 -6.88 0.29
C VAL A 177 2.14 -8.09 1.25
N ILE A 178 3.27 -8.75 1.51
CA ILE A 178 3.33 -9.87 2.47
C ILE A 178 2.98 -9.40 3.88
N ASN A 179 3.54 -8.27 4.31
CA ASN A 179 3.26 -7.69 5.63
C ASN A 179 1.79 -7.28 5.79
N ASP A 180 1.17 -6.71 4.75
CA ASP A 180 -0.25 -6.32 4.76
C ASP A 180 -1.15 -7.56 4.88
N ARG A 181 -0.87 -8.61 4.13
CA ARG A 181 -1.61 -9.88 4.24
C ARG A 181 -1.48 -10.52 5.63
N GLU A 182 -0.30 -10.40 6.24
CA GLU A 182 -0.08 -10.89 7.60
C GLU A 182 -0.86 -10.04 8.63
N ASN A 183 -0.87 -8.71 8.45
CA ASN A 183 -1.69 -7.81 9.25
C ASN A 183 -3.18 -8.12 9.16
N ASP A 184 -3.70 -8.42 7.97
CA ASP A 184 -5.10 -8.80 7.77
C ASP A 184 -5.44 -10.09 8.52
N LYS A 185 -4.56 -11.12 8.46
CA LYS A 185 -4.72 -12.37 9.21
C LYS A 185 -4.69 -12.15 10.71
N LEU A 186 -3.74 -11.37 11.20
CA LEU A 186 -3.62 -11.06 12.63
C LEU A 186 -4.82 -10.25 13.14
N THR A 187 -5.34 -9.34 12.31
CA THR A 187 -6.55 -8.58 12.62
C THR A 187 -7.77 -9.50 12.73
N ALA A 188 -7.96 -10.37 11.74
CA ALA A 188 -9.05 -11.34 11.76
C ALA A 188 -8.95 -12.29 12.97
N LEU A 189 -7.75 -12.77 13.29
CA LEU A 189 -7.50 -13.62 14.45
C LEU A 189 -7.82 -12.90 15.77
N ARG A 190 -7.37 -11.64 15.93
CA ARG A 190 -7.69 -10.81 17.09
C ARG A 190 -9.21 -10.67 17.27
N ASP A 191 -9.93 -10.36 16.19
CA ASP A 191 -11.36 -10.09 16.21
C ASP A 191 -12.19 -11.34 16.57
N VAL A 192 -11.67 -12.53 16.29
CA VAL A 192 -12.26 -13.81 16.71
C VAL A 192 -11.89 -14.17 18.15
N ILE A 193 -10.65 -13.96 18.57
CA ILE A 193 -10.16 -14.41 19.87
C ILE A 193 -10.59 -13.45 20.99
N LEU A 194 -10.56 -12.15 20.77
CA LEU A 194 -10.83 -11.16 21.82
C LEU A 194 -12.21 -11.32 22.48
N PRO A 195 -13.33 -11.50 21.73
CA PRO A 195 -14.63 -11.76 22.37
C PRO A 195 -14.65 -13.04 23.20
N LYS A 196 -13.98 -14.10 22.76
CA LYS A 196 -13.91 -15.39 23.44
C LYS A 196 -13.11 -15.32 24.76
N LEU A 197 -12.07 -14.51 24.78
CA LEU A 197 -11.32 -14.21 26.00
C LEU A 197 -12.17 -13.39 26.97
N MET A 198 -12.90 -12.39 26.47
CA MET A 198 -13.74 -11.53 27.32
C MET A 198 -14.96 -12.27 27.90
N SER A 199 -15.49 -13.25 27.17
CA SER A 199 -16.60 -14.12 27.66
C SER A 199 -16.15 -15.24 28.58
N GLY A 200 -14.84 -15.47 28.75
CA GLY A 200 -14.30 -16.60 29.51
C GLY A 200 -14.41 -17.95 28.80
N GLU A 201 -14.81 -17.98 27.52
CA GLU A 201 -14.85 -19.22 26.70
C GLU A 201 -13.45 -19.82 26.54
N ILE A 202 -12.42 -18.94 26.45
CA ILE A 202 -11.01 -19.34 26.42
C ILE A 202 -10.38 -19.02 27.77
N ASP A 203 -9.95 -20.07 28.49
CA ASP A 203 -9.23 -19.94 29.75
C ASP A 203 -7.73 -19.84 29.51
N VAL A 204 -7.19 -18.63 29.65
CA VAL A 204 -5.75 -18.34 29.43
C VAL A 204 -4.84 -18.93 30.51
N SER A 205 -5.38 -19.32 31.68
CA SER A 205 -4.58 -19.90 32.78
C SER A 205 -3.97 -21.26 32.41
N LYS A 206 -4.50 -21.91 31.37
CA LYS A 206 -4.06 -23.22 30.88
C LYS A 206 -3.11 -23.13 29.69
N ILE A 207 -2.77 -21.93 29.22
CA ILE A 207 -1.89 -21.74 28.06
C ILE A 207 -0.43 -21.80 28.51
N ASP A 208 0.33 -22.73 27.93
CA ASP A 208 1.77 -22.80 28.14
C ASP A 208 2.50 -21.74 27.29
N PHE A 209 2.97 -20.68 27.94
CA PHE A 209 3.74 -19.60 27.30
C PHE A 209 5.22 -19.94 27.04
N THR A 210 5.73 -21.07 27.50
CA THR A 210 7.15 -21.45 27.32
C THR A 210 7.49 -21.64 25.84
N GLN A 211 6.57 -22.19 25.04
CA GLN A 211 6.76 -22.33 23.60
C GLN A 211 6.75 -20.99 22.86
N LEU A 212 5.95 -20.02 23.32
CA LEU A 212 5.90 -18.70 22.73
C LEU A 212 7.24 -17.96 22.87
N ASN A 213 7.87 -18.03 24.04
CA ASN A 213 9.17 -17.43 24.28
C ASN A 213 10.27 -18.05 23.40
N SER A 214 10.25 -19.36 23.16
CA SER A 214 11.22 -20.01 22.29
C SER A 214 11.13 -19.54 20.82
N HIS A 215 9.92 -19.26 20.34
CA HIS A 215 9.70 -18.69 18.99
C HIS A 215 10.16 -17.24 18.90
N LEU A 216 9.94 -16.45 19.95
CA LEU A 216 10.39 -15.05 20.01
C LEU A 216 11.92 -14.97 20.03
N GLU A 217 12.61 -15.82 20.76
CA GLU A 217 14.08 -15.88 20.78
C GLU A 217 14.67 -16.32 19.44
N LYS A 218 14.05 -17.28 18.75
CA LYS A 218 14.47 -17.68 17.38
C LYS A 218 14.30 -16.51 16.38
N ARG A 219 13.23 -15.72 16.48
CA ARG A 219 13.02 -14.55 15.62
C ARG A 219 14.02 -13.43 15.94
N LYS A 220 14.34 -13.18 17.20
CA LYS A 220 15.40 -12.22 17.59
C LYS A 220 16.78 -12.65 17.07
N ALA A 221 17.11 -13.93 17.15
CA ALA A 221 18.35 -14.48 16.60
C ALA A 221 18.42 -14.32 15.07
N ALA A 222 17.33 -14.57 14.35
CA ALA A 222 17.23 -14.36 12.90
C ALA A 222 17.37 -12.87 12.52
N ALA A 223 16.76 -11.96 13.26
CA ALA A 223 16.90 -10.52 13.06
C ALA A 223 18.34 -10.04 13.33
N SER A 224 19.02 -10.60 14.34
CA SER A 224 20.41 -10.32 14.64
C SER A 224 21.36 -10.80 13.53
N VAL A 225 21.08 -11.94 12.90
CA VAL A 225 21.86 -12.43 11.75
C VAL A 225 21.67 -11.52 10.53
N LEU A 226 20.45 -11.04 10.29
CA LEU A 226 20.17 -10.09 9.20
C LEU A 226 20.91 -8.76 9.40
N SER A 227 21.05 -8.27 10.63
CA SER A 227 21.82 -7.05 10.93
C SER A 227 23.32 -7.22 10.73
N LEU A 228 23.84 -8.45 10.77
CA LEU A 228 25.24 -8.78 10.48
C LEU A 228 25.52 -8.92 8.96
N ILE A 229 24.51 -9.28 8.18
CA ILE A 229 24.64 -9.48 6.72
C ILE A 229 24.43 -8.16 5.96
N PHE A 230 23.71 -7.20 6.52
CA PHE A 230 23.53 -5.86 5.99
C PHE A 230 24.16 -4.79 6.89
N PRO A 231 25.49 -4.61 6.85
CA PRO A 231 26.15 -3.53 7.61
C PRO A 231 26.05 -2.17 6.90
N ILE A 232 25.11 -1.94 6.03
CA ILE A 232 24.86 -0.60 5.47
C ILE A 232 23.93 0.12 6.45
N ALA A 233 24.58 0.56 7.52
CA ALA A 233 24.05 1.42 8.55
C ALA A 233 23.52 2.72 7.97
N LEU A 234 22.32 3.06 8.37
CA LEU A 234 21.90 4.44 8.54
C LEU A 234 22.51 4.92 9.89
N PRO A 235 23.54 5.78 9.90
CA PRO A 235 24.04 6.33 11.15
C PRO A 235 23.03 7.37 11.64
N GLY A 236 22.35 7.08 12.73
CA GLY A 236 21.54 8.06 13.46
C GLY A 236 20.25 7.57 14.11
N LEU A 237 19.84 6.31 14.02
CA LEU A 237 18.52 5.87 14.47
C LEU A 237 18.50 4.93 15.68
N TRP A 238 19.60 4.81 16.43
CA TRP A 238 19.60 4.03 17.67
C TRP A 238 20.20 4.85 18.81
N SER A 239 19.37 5.63 19.50
CA SER A 239 19.60 5.99 20.90
C SER A 239 18.77 5.05 21.77
N PRO A 240 19.34 4.25 22.66
CA PRO A 240 18.57 3.50 23.64
C PRO A 240 17.91 4.50 24.61
N MET A 241 16.59 4.43 24.75
CA MET A 241 15.90 5.10 25.86
C MET A 241 16.42 4.47 27.18
N GLN A 242 16.98 5.32 28.01
CA GLN A 242 17.19 5.07 29.43
C GLN A 242 15.86 5.06 30.18
#